data_6ca51a7e107cab6fd0494a4c709ed944
#
_entry.id   6ca51a7e107cab6fd0494a4c709ed944
#
_cell.length_a   1.000
_cell.length_b   1.000
_cell.length_c   1.000
_cell.angle_alpha   90.00
_cell.angle_beta   90.00
_cell.angle_gamma   90.00
#
_symmetry.space_group_name_H-M   'P 1'
#
loop_
_entity.id
_entity.type
_entity.pdbx_description
1 polymer ?
#
loop_
_entity_poly.entity_id
_entity_poly.type
_entity_poly.pdbx_seq_one_letter_code
_entity_poly.pdbx_strand_id
1 'polypeptide(L)'
;YDFVTCYSDSICYMQDEVEVGDVFKEVYNALNEDGVFIFDVHSTYQTDEVFPGYSYHENAEDFAMLWDTYEDAAPHSIVHELTFFIKEADGSFSRHDEVHEERTYEVLTYDILLEQAGFKSFKIYADFEDKEPTETSTRWFFVAQK
;
A
#
# COMPACT_ATOMS: atom_id res chain seq x y z
N TYR A 1 5.71 -16.89 14.49
CA TYR A 1 5.95 -17.11 13.06
C TYR A 1 7.40 -16.77 12.72
N ASP A 2 7.97 -17.43 11.72
CA ASP A 2 9.31 -17.09 11.21
C ASP A 2 9.24 -15.97 10.16
N PHE A 3 8.09 -15.87 9.47
CA PHE A 3 7.82 -14.84 8.48
C PHE A 3 6.39 -14.32 8.64
N VAL A 4 6.24 -12.99 8.53
CA VAL A 4 4.97 -12.31 8.33
C VAL A 4 5.11 -11.43 7.10
N THR A 5 4.09 -11.43 6.25
CA THR A 5 4.08 -10.59 5.03
C THR A 5 2.80 -9.78 4.96
N CYS A 6 2.90 -8.54 4.47
CA CYS A 6 1.78 -7.65 4.22
C CYS A 6 2.02 -6.97 2.87
N TYR A 7 1.41 -7.48 1.81
CA TYR A 7 1.64 -7.02 0.44
C TYR A 7 0.46 -6.23 -0.11
N SER A 8 0.67 -5.70 -1.31
CA SER A 8 -0.31 -4.90 -2.06
C SER A 8 -0.73 -3.65 -1.29
N ASP A 9 0.28 -2.88 -0.85
CA ASP A 9 0.06 -1.58 -0.19
C ASP A 9 -0.94 -1.60 0.98
N SER A 10 -1.26 -2.79 1.52
CA SER A 10 -2.26 -2.93 2.59
C SER A 10 -1.96 -2.07 3.84
N ILE A 11 -0.70 -1.73 4.09
CA ILE A 11 -0.31 -0.79 5.15
C ILE A 11 -0.82 0.64 4.85
N CYS A 12 -0.94 1.02 3.59
CA CYS A 12 -1.43 2.35 3.19
C CYS A 12 -2.91 2.60 3.53
N TYR A 13 -3.66 1.55 3.85
CA TYR A 13 -5.05 1.66 4.31
C TYR A 13 -5.20 2.03 5.79
N MET A 14 -4.10 2.08 6.55
CA MET A 14 -4.14 2.52 7.95
C MET A 14 -4.43 4.02 8.00
N GLN A 15 -5.31 4.43 8.91
CA GLN A 15 -5.82 5.81 8.98
C GLN A 15 -4.74 6.84 9.35
N ASP A 16 -3.79 6.41 10.20
CA ASP A 16 -2.72 7.28 10.66
C ASP A 16 -1.46 6.51 11.07
N GLU A 17 -0.41 7.24 11.45
CA GLU A 17 0.86 6.67 11.92
C GLU A 17 0.70 5.80 13.18
N VAL A 18 -0.33 6.06 14.00
CA VAL A 18 -0.57 5.28 15.23
C VAL A 18 -1.04 3.88 14.85
N GLU A 19 -1.97 3.77 13.92
CA GLU A 19 -2.43 2.46 13.42
C GLU A 19 -1.32 1.69 12.73
N VAL A 20 -0.47 2.35 11.92
CA VAL A 20 0.72 1.71 11.32
C VAL A 20 1.64 1.15 12.41
N GLY A 21 1.93 1.96 13.43
CA GLY A 21 2.75 1.56 14.57
C GLY A 21 2.16 0.38 15.35
N ASP A 22 0.85 0.37 15.55
CA ASP A 22 0.14 -0.74 16.21
C ASP A 22 0.23 -2.04 15.39
N VAL A 23 0.06 -1.97 14.06
CA VAL A 23 0.29 -3.12 13.16
C VAL A 23 1.71 -3.66 13.31
N PHE A 24 2.73 -2.78 13.26
CA PHE A 24 4.13 -3.19 13.39
C PHE A 24 4.41 -3.86 14.73
N LYS A 25 3.84 -3.34 15.81
CA LYS A 25 3.96 -3.91 17.16
C LYS A 25 3.31 -5.30 17.26
N GLU A 26 2.13 -5.47 16.68
CA GLU A 26 1.45 -6.77 16.69
C GLU A 26 2.19 -7.79 15.83
N VAL A 27 2.73 -7.40 14.69
CA VAL A 27 3.59 -8.25 13.87
C VAL A 27 4.85 -8.64 14.64
N TYR A 28 5.52 -7.67 15.30
CA TYR A 28 6.70 -7.95 16.14
C TYR A 28 6.39 -8.98 17.23
N ASN A 29 5.25 -8.84 17.91
CA ASN A 29 4.82 -9.78 18.95
C ASN A 29 4.55 -11.18 18.40
N ALA A 30 4.03 -11.28 17.18
CA ALA A 30 3.70 -12.55 16.52
C ALA A 30 4.92 -13.29 15.96
N LEU A 31 6.02 -12.57 15.67
CA LEU A 31 7.26 -13.16 15.16
C LEU A 31 8.05 -13.88 16.24
N ASN A 32 8.67 -14.99 15.85
CA ASN A 32 9.72 -15.66 16.63
C ASN A 32 10.98 -14.79 16.69
N GLU A 33 11.94 -15.15 17.58
CA GLU A 33 13.28 -14.54 17.54
C GLU A 33 13.92 -14.77 16.16
N ASP A 34 14.59 -13.75 15.66
CA ASP A 34 15.16 -13.71 14.30
C ASP A 34 14.12 -13.79 13.16
N GLY A 35 12.83 -13.68 13.48
CA GLY A 35 11.75 -13.65 12.48
C GLY A 35 11.80 -12.39 11.60
N VAL A 36 11.20 -12.49 10.41
CA VAL A 36 11.25 -11.43 9.39
C VAL A 36 9.86 -10.96 9.04
N PHE A 37 9.68 -9.64 9.00
CA PHE A 37 8.52 -8.95 8.47
C PHE A 37 8.83 -8.36 7.11
N ILE A 38 8.00 -8.64 6.12
CA ILE A 38 8.11 -8.08 4.77
C ILE A 38 6.80 -7.39 4.43
N PHE A 39 6.88 -6.11 4.07
CA PHE A 39 5.71 -5.37 3.60
C PHE A 39 6.08 -4.43 2.48
N ASP A 40 5.10 -4.01 1.70
CA ASP A 40 5.25 -2.97 0.70
C ASP A 40 4.26 -1.83 0.90
N VAL A 41 4.66 -0.67 0.43
CA VAL A 41 3.86 0.55 0.43
C VAL A 41 4.10 1.34 -0.86
N HIS A 42 3.15 2.18 -1.23
CA HIS A 42 3.43 3.22 -2.21
C HIS A 42 4.53 4.16 -1.70
N SER A 43 5.37 4.64 -2.59
CA SER A 43 6.28 5.73 -2.27
C SER A 43 5.52 7.05 -2.20
N THR A 44 6.11 8.07 -1.58
CA THR A 44 5.56 9.43 -1.62
C THR A 44 5.51 9.98 -3.04
N TYR A 45 6.47 9.62 -3.90
CA TYR A 45 6.43 9.97 -5.33
C TYR A 45 5.20 9.39 -6.04
N GLN A 46 4.81 8.16 -5.72
CA GLN A 46 3.61 7.52 -6.30
C GLN A 46 2.34 8.27 -5.93
N THR A 47 2.19 8.62 -4.65
CA THR A 47 0.97 9.29 -4.15
C THR A 47 0.89 10.76 -4.54
N ASP A 48 2.04 11.46 -4.61
CA ASP A 48 2.07 12.91 -4.79
C ASP A 48 2.19 13.33 -6.26
N GLU A 49 2.83 12.50 -7.11
CA GLU A 49 3.17 12.90 -8.48
C GLU A 49 2.54 11.98 -9.54
N VAL A 50 2.37 10.68 -9.25
CA VAL A 50 1.94 9.72 -10.27
C VAL A 50 0.43 9.49 -10.25
N PHE A 51 -0.16 9.31 -9.07
CA PHE A 51 -1.58 9.06 -8.93
C PHE A 51 -2.49 10.27 -9.15
N PRO A 52 -2.12 11.52 -8.77
CA PRO A 52 -3.02 12.66 -8.91
C PRO A 52 -3.54 12.82 -10.34
N GLY A 53 -4.87 12.70 -10.52
CA GLY A 53 -5.51 12.79 -11.82
C GLY A 53 -5.28 11.60 -12.77
N TYR A 54 -4.73 10.50 -12.26
CA TYR A 54 -4.66 9.26 -13.04
C TYR A 54 -6.06 8.72 -13.29
N SER A 55 -6.31 8.29 -14.52
CA SER A 55 -7.57 7.67 -14.93
C SER A 55 -7.27 6.45 -15.79
N TYR A 56 -7.91 5.34 -15.48
CA TYR A 56 -7.79 4.10 -16.21
C TYR A 56 -9.18 3.50 -16.46
N HIS A 57 -9.35 2.85 -17.59
CA HIS A 57 -10.55 2.07 -17.87
C HIS A 57 -10.20 0.78 -18.56
N GLU A 58 -10.99 -0.24 -18.28
CA GLU A 58 -10.95 -1.51 -18.97
C GLU A 58 -12.35 -1.88 -19.46
N ASN A 59 -12.44 -2.46 -20.65
CA ASN A 59 -13.70 -2.92 -21.23
C ASN A 59 -13.49 -4.31 -21.83
N ALA A 60 -13.89 -5.33 -21.07
CA ALA A 60 -13.84 -6.73 -21.45
C ALA A 60 -15.24 -7.27 -21.77
N GLU A 61 -15.35 -8.54 -22.18
CA GLU A 61 -16.64 -9.16 -22.52
C GLU A 61 -17.56 -9.30 -21.32
N ASP A 62 -16.99 -9.58 -20.15
CA ASP A 62 -17.73 -9.93 -18.93
C ASP A 62 -17.69 -8.84 -17.87
N PHE A 63 -16.87 -7.83 -18.03
CA PHE A 63 -16.80 -6.67 -17.13
C PHE A 63 -16.31 -5.41 -17.83
N ALA A 64 -16.62 -4.27 -17.23
CA ALA A 64 -15.93 -3.01 -17.48
C ALA A 64 -15.55 -2.36 -16.15
N MET A 65 -14.43 -1.66 -16.11
CA MET A 65 -13.94 -0.95 -14.94
C MET A 65 -13.53 0.48 -15.30
N LEU A 66 -13.89 1.40 -14.43
CA LEU A 66 -13.38 2.76 -14.42
C LEU A 66 -12.61 2.93 -13.12
N TRP A 67 -11.45 3.54 -13.18
CA TRP A 67 -10.63 3.86 -12.03
C TRP A 67 -10.11 5.29 -12.19
N ASP A 68 -10.54 6.16 -11.31
CA ASP A 68 -10.10 7.55 -11.24
C ASP A 68 -9.45 7.80 -9.88
N THR A 69 -8.44 8.68 -9.83
CA THR A 69 -7.71 9.00 -8.60
C THR A 69 -7.72 10.50 -8.33
N TYR A 70 -7.78 10.85 -7.06
CA TYR A 70 -7.87 12.23 -6.59
C TYR A 70 -6.92 12.46 -5.42
N GLU A 71 -6.32 13.64 -5.37
CA GLU A 71 -5.59 14.09 -4.18
C GLU A 71 -6.54 14.15 -2.98
N ASP A 72 -6.03 13.75 -1.82
CA ASP A 72 -6.72 13.92 -0.54
C ASP A 72 -6.12 15.10 0.24
N ALA A 73 -6.80 15.50 1.34
CA ALA A 73 -6.40 16.63 2.15
C ALA A 73 -5.15 16.39 2.99
N ALA A 74 -4.86 15.14 3.35
CA ALA A 74 -3.67 14.79 4.13
C ALA A 74 -2.43 14.65 3.22
N PRO A 75 -1.23 14.98 3.70
CA PRO A 75 -0.01 14.75 2.94
C PRO A 75 0.16 13.26 2.58
N HIS A 76 0.62 12.99 1.36
CA HIS A 76 0.89 11.64 0.85
C HIS A 76 -0.31 10.70 0.86
N SER A 77 -1.51 11.28 0.74
CA SER A 77 -2.78 10.55 0.67
C SER A 77 -3.39 10.65 -0.72
N ILE A 78 -4.11 9.59 -1.11
CA ILE A 78 -4.78 9.50 -2.39
C ILE A 78 -6.14 8.80 -2.21
N VAL A 79 -7.12 9.23 -2.98
CA VAL A 79 -8.43 8.58 -3.08
C VAL A 79 -8.53 7.89 -4.43
N HIS A 80 -8.88 6.62 -4.43
CA HIS A 80 -9.20 5.84 -5.62
C HIS A 80 -10.70 5.62 -5.69
N GLU A 81 -11.35 6.07 -6.75
CA GLU A 81 -12.73 5.74 -7.06
C GLU A 81 -12.76 4.68 -8.16
N LEU A 82 -13.35 3.53 -7.85
CA LEU A 82 -13.52 2.44 -8.79
C LEU A 82 -15.00 2.18 -9.05
N THR A 83 -15.34 2.04 -10.32
CA THR A 83 -16.67 1.59 -10.74
C THR A 83 -16.51 0.35 -11.58
N PHE A 84 -17.17 -0.72 -11.18
CA PHE A 84 -17.23 -1.98 -11.91
C PHE A 84 -18.63 -2.18 -12.50
N PHE A 85 -18.68 -2.64 -13.73
CA PHE A 85 -19.88 -3.18 -14.37
C PHE A 85 -19.62 -4.65 -14.63
N ILE A 86 -20.32 -5.53 -13.91
CA ILE A 86 -20.16 -6.99 -13.99
C ILE A 86 -21.34 -7.59 -14.74
N LYS A 87 -21.04 -8.42 -15.75
CA LYS A 87 -22.06 -9.10 -16.55
C LYS A 87 -22.73 -10.21 -15.76
N GLU A 88 -24.05 -10.16 -15.71
CA GLU A 88 -24.89 -11.13 -15.05
C GLU A 88 -25.29 -12.28 -16.00
N ALA A 89 -25.81 -13.37 -15.44
CA ALA A 89 -26.22 -14.56 -16.22
C ALA A 89 -27.30 -14.28 -17.23
N ASP A 90 -28.15 -13.26 -17.03
CA ASP A 90 -29.21 -12.83 -17.94
C ASP A 90 -28.75 -11.87 -19.03
N GLY A 91 -27.45 -11.51 -19.03
CA GLY A 91 -26.82 -10.60 -19.98
C GLY A 91 -26.94 -9.12 -19.62
N SER A 92 -27.55 -8.77 -18.49
CA SER A 92 -27.50 -7.42 -17.91
C SER A 92 -26.14 -7.15 -17.23
N PHE A 93 -25.90 -5.91 -16.81
CA PHE A 93 -24.72 -5.55 -16.05
C PHE A 93 -25.12 -4.94 -14.70
N SER A 94 -24.56 -5.46 -13.62
CA SER A 94 -24.65 -4.85 -12.30
C SER A 94 -23.52 -3.84 -12.11
N ARG A 95 -23.81 -2.71 -11.43
CA ARG A 95 -22.83 -1.69 -11.08
C ARG A 95 -22.42 -1.83 -9.63
N HIS A 96 -21.10 -1.76 -9.38
CA HIS A 96 -20.48 -1.74 -8.06
C HIS A 96 -19.52 -0.58 -8.00
N ASP A 97 -19.62 0.24 -6.96
CA ASP A 97 -18.75 1.37 -6.71
C ASP A 97 -17.94 1.11 -5.44
N GLU A 98 -16.65 1.39 -5.49
CA GLU A 98 -15.73 1.29 -4.36
C GLU A 98 -14.91 2.58 -4.25
N VAL A 99 -14.63 2.99 -3.02
CA VAL A 99 -13.76 4.12 -2.71
C VAL A 99 -12.67 3.59 -1.79
N HIS A 100 -11.42 3.79 -2.16
CA HIS A 100 -10.25 3.42 -1.38
C HIS A 100 -9.48 4.68 -1.04
N GLU A 101 -9.24 4.88 0.25
CA GLU A 101 -8.40 5.94 0.77
C GLU A 101 -7.10 5.32 1.26
N GLU A 102 -5.99 5.79 0.70
CA GLU A 102 -4.67 5.27 1.02
C GLU A 102 -3.75 6.42 1.42
N ARG A 103 -2.86 6.14 2.35
CA ARG A 103 -1.83 7.07 2.80
C ARG A 103 -0.50 6.37 2.96
N THR A 104 0.55 7.02 2.49
CA THR A 104 1.94 6.61 2.77
C THR A 104 2.66 7.67 3.59
N TYR A 105 3.90 7.39 3.94
CA TYR A 105 4.75 8.26 4.75
C TYR A 105 6.16 8.26 4.20
N GLU A 106 6.95 9.25 4.59
CA GLU A 106 8.37 9.25 4.33
C GLU A 106 9.07 8.03 4.95
N VAL A 107 10.14 7.55 4.31
CA VAL A 107 10.93 6.39 4.80
C VAL A 107 11.32 6.54 6.25
N LEU A 108 11.68 7.77 6.67
CA LEU A 108 12.05 8.05 8.07
C LEU A 108 10.92 7.77 9.07
N THR A 109 9.67 8.00 8.68
CA THR A 109 8.51 7.68 9.54
C THR A 109 8.40 6.17 9.74
N TYR A 110 8.51 5.38 8.68
CA TYR A 110 8.52 3.91 8.78
C TYR A 110 9.69 3.40 9.62
N ASP A 111 10.88 3.99 9.49
CA ASP A 111 12.06 3.67 10.31
C ASP A 111 11.75 3.85 11.81
N ILE A 112 11.26 5.02 12.17
CA ILE A 112 10.90 5.35 13.56
C ILE A 112 9.84 4.37 14.10
N LEU A 113 8.80 4.06 13.33
CA LEU A 113 7.73 3.16 13.74
C LEU A 113 8.21 1.71 13.90
N LEU A 114 9.09 1.23 13.01
CA LEU A 114 9.71 -0.08 13.10
C LEU A 114 10.62 -0.18 14.35
N GLU A 115 11.44 0.84 14.61
CA GLU A 115 12.29 0.91 15.80
C GLU A 115 11.44 0.91 17.08
N GLN A 116 10.38 1.71 17.14
CA GLN A 116 9.45 1.75 18.27
C GLN A 116 8.72 0.42 18.51
N ALA A 117 8.43 -0.34 17.47
CA ALA A 117 7.86 -1.68 17.56
C ALA A 117 8.87 -2.71 18.06
N GLY A 118 10.20 -2.44 17.96
CA GLY A 118 11.29 -3.28 18.46
C GLY A 118 12.13 -3.96 17.39
N PHE A 119 11.89 -3.69 16.10
CA PHE A 119 12.72 -4.23 15.02
C PHE A 119 14.13 -3.64 15.08
N LYS A 120 15.14 -4.49 14.90
CA LYS A 120 16.55 -4.12 15.07
C LYS A 120 17.16 -3.50 13.81
N SER A 121 16.67 -3.89 12.66
CA SER A 121 17.17 -3.44 11.36
C SER A 121 16.13 -3.72 10.28
N PHE A 122 16.21 -2.93 9.23
CA PHE A 122 15.46 -3.21 8.00
C PHE A 122 16.29 -2.85 6.78
N LYS A 123 15.87 -3.39 5.64
CA LYS A 123 16.33 -3.00 4.30
C LYS A 123 15.15 -2.56 3.48
N ILE A 124 15.39 -1.64 2.56
CA ILE A 124 14.37 -1.15 1.63
C ILE A 124 14.83 -1.51 0.22
N TYR A 125 13.91 -2.04 -0.55
CA TYR A 125 14.04 -2.31 -1.98
C TYR A 125 12.98 -1.53 -2.74
N ALA A 126 13.17 -1.29 -4.03
CA ALA A 126 12.25 -0.51 -4.83
C ALA A 126 11.79 -1.22 -6.10
N ASP A 127 10.55 -0.94 -6.49
CA ASP A 127 9.99 -1.25 -7.80
C ASP A 127 10.13 -2.73 -8.23
N PHE A 128 9.97 -3.67 -7.26
CA PHE A 128 10.09 -5.13 -7.45
C PHE A 128 11.50 -5.59 -7.93
N GLU A 129 12.53 -4.81 -7.66
CA GLU A 129 13.90 -5.11 -8.02
C GLU A 129 14.80 -5.12 -6.79
N ASP A 130 15.94 -5.83 -6.86
CA ASP A 130 16.98 -5.80 -5.84
C ASP A 130 17.84 -4.52 -6.01
N LYS A 131 17.20 -3.38 -5.76
CA LYS A 131 17.82 -2.06 -5.83
C LYS A 131 17.31 -1.15 -4.71
N GLU A 132 18.13 -0.17 -4.33
CA GLU A 132 17.72 0.88 -3.40
C GLU A 132 16.70 1.83 -4.02
N PRO A 133 15.80 2.44 -3.20
CA PRO A 133 14.90 3.47 -3.67
C PRO A 133 15.62 4.66 -4.30
N THR A 134 14.98 5.24 -5.30
CA THR A 134 15.35 6.51 -5.93
C THR A 134 14.24 7.54 -5.70
N GLU A 135 14.48 8.79 -6.07
CA GLU A 135 13.48 9.87 -5.99
C GLU A 135 12.21 9.61 -6.81
N THR A 136 12.29 8.72 -7.79
CA THR A 136 11.18 8.39 -8.69
C THR A 136 10.72 6.95 -8.56
N SER A 137 11.18 6.23 -7.56
CA SER A 137 10.65 4.89 -7.24
C SER A 137 9.19 4.98 -6.83
N THR A 138 8.36 4.08 -7.34
CA THR A 138 6.90 4.13 -7.13
C THR A 138 6.43 3.25 -5.98
N ARG A 139 7.22 2.26 -5.60
CA ARG A 139 6.89 1.30 -4.55
C ARG A 139 8.12 0.95 -3.73
N TRP A 140 7.94 0.89 -2.42
CA TRP A 140 8.98 0.49 -1.47
C TRP A 140 8.63 -0.83 -0.81
N PHE A 141 9.61 -1.73 -0.72
CA PHE A 141 9.54 -3.00 -0.03
C PHE A 141 10.46 -2.97 1.19
N PHE A 142 9.90 -3.16 2.36
CA PHE A 142 10.64 -3.20 3.61
C PHE A 142 10.83 -4.66 4.02
N VAL A 143 12.06 -5.00 4.44
CA VAL A 143 12.42 -6.30 5.01
C VAL A 143 13.00 -6.03 6.40
N ALA A 144 12.18 -6.18 7.43
CA ALA A 144 12.54 -5.87 8.81
C ALA A 144 12.79 -7.16 9.61
N GLN A 145 13.84 -7.16 10.42
CA GLN A 145 14.22 -8.31 11.25
C GLN A 145 14.00 -8.01 12.74
N LYS A 146 13.36 -8.96 13.42
CA LYS A 146 13.13 -8.94 14.87
C LYS A 146 14.42 -9.12 15.67
#